data_8d4aa2434b6a1243dc98fc5abe941c9b
#
_entry.id   8d4aa2434b6a1243dc98fc5abe941c9b
#
_cell.length_a   1.000
_cell.length_b   1.000
_cell.length_c   1.000
_cell.angle_alpha   90.00
_cell.angle_beta   90.00
_cell.angle_gamma   90.00
#
_symmetry.space_group_name_H-M   'P 1'
#
loop_
_entity.id
_entity.type
_entity.pdbx_description
1 polymer ?
#
loop_
_entity_poly.entity_id
_entity_poly.type
_entity_poly.pdbx_seq_one_letter_code
_entity_poly.pdbx_strand_id
1 'polypeptide(L)'
;MERLIKLGKRNGLHLPKETQDEIKTIKKKLSNLCIDFNKNLNEDTTSLCFTRDELGGLPEDFLSSLESDGDKLKVTLKYPHYFPTMKKCFIPESRRKLEEAFNSRCKEENSAILKELVELRAQKCSLLGFSTHADFVLEMNMAKSGKKVAGFLEELACKLKPLGDEEREVILKLKEKECQKRGLPFNGELHAWDTRYFMTQVRATRLGHTLLHDPGESYTPGTHATS
;
A
#
# COMPACT_ATOMS: atom_id res chain seq x y z
N MET A 1 38.57 -9.78 -8.64
CA MET A 1 39.30 -8.53 -8.30
C MET A 1 38.45 -7.29 -8.59
N GLU A 2 37.99 -7.07 -9.82
CA GLU A 2 37.23 -5.87 -10.24
C GLU A 2 36.02 -5.55 -9.37
N ARG A 3 35.22 -6.60 -9.01
CA ARG A 3 34.05 -6.42 -8.14
C ARG A 3 34.40 -5.86 -6.76
N LEU A 4 35.51 -6.30 -6.19
CA LEU A 4 36.00 -5.80 -4.88
C LEU A 4 36.47 -4.36 -4.97
N ILE A 5 37.20 -4.01 -6.03
CA ILE A 5 37.63 -2.64 -6.30
C ILE A 5 36.43 -1.72 -6.43
N LYS A 6 35.42 -2.17 -7.20
CA LYS A 6 34.17 -1.42 -7.37
C LYS A 6 33.43 -1.21 -6.06
N LEU A 7 33.32 -2.24 -5.22
CA LEU A 7 32.73 -2.13 -3.89
C LEU A 7 33.50 -1.16 -2.99
N GLY A 8 34.85 -1.20 -3.04
CA GLY A 8 35.68 -0.25 -2.34
C GLY A 8 35.42 1.21 -2.76
N LYS A 9 35.36 1.47 -4.07
CA LYS A 9 35.01 2.79 -4.62
C LYS A 9 33.63 3.26 -4.18
N ARG A 10 32.62 2.38 -4.23
CA ARG A 10 31.24 2.65 -3.79
C ARG A 10 31.15 2.95 -2.29
N ASN A 11 32.10 2.51 -1.52
CA ASN A 11 32.21 2.83 -0.09
C ASN A 11 33.06 4.12 0.17
N GLY A 12 33.64 4.71 -0.89
CA GLY A 12 34.42 5.93 -0.79
C GLY A 12 35.87 5.69 -0.41
N LEU A 13 36.39 4.45 -0.42
CA LEU A 13 37.74 4.12 0.05
C LEU A 13 38.88 4.78 -0.76
N HIS A 14 38.55 5.28 -1.95
CA HIS A 14 39.51 6.00 -2.83
C HIS A 14 39.51 7.51 -2.59
N LEU A 15 38.60 8.02 -1.76
CA LEU A 15 38.44 9.45 -1.47
C LEU A 15 39.34 9.89 -0.31
N PRO A 16 39.59 11.20 -0.16
CA PRO A 16 40.29 11.75 1.00
C PRO A 16 39.61 11.33 2.32
N LYS A 17 40.41 11.24 3.39
CA LYS A 17 39.97 10.75 4.69
C LYS A 17 38.76 11.52 5.25
N GLU A 18 38.78 12.85 5.11
CA GLU A 18 37.67 13.72 5.54
C GLU A 18 36.36 13.37 4.85
N THR A 19 36.40 13.18 3.52
CA THR A 19 35.20 12.77 2.73
C THR A 19 34.74 11.37 3.11
N GLN A 20 35.65 10.43 3.42
CA GLN A 20 35.27 9.10 3.90
C GLN A 20 34.53 9.19 5.22
N ASP A 21 34.99 10.04 6.15
CA ASP A 21 34.36 10.20 7.47
C ASP A 21 33.01 10.91 7.35
N GLU A 22 32.88 11.87 6.42
CA GLU A 22 31.56 12.47 6.08
C GLU A 22 30.60 11.42 5.54
N ILE A 23 30.99 10.61 4.56
CA ILE A 23 30.16 9.53 4.01
C ILE A 23 29.74 8.53 5.09
N LYS A 24 30.64 8.19 6.01
CA LYS A 24 30.34 7.31 7.14
C LYS A 24 29.29 7.91 8.06
N THR A 25 29.38 9.19 8.35
CA THR A 25 28.40 9.94 9.16
C THR A 25 27.04 9.96 8.48
N ILE A 26 27.00 10.27 7.17
CA ILE A 26 25.75 10.25 6.39
C ILE A 26 25.13 8.86 6.39
N LYS A 27 25.91 7.79 6.19
CA LYS A 27 25.40 6.41 6.21
C LYS A 27 24.78 6.05 7.56
N LYS A 28 25.43 6.44 8.67
CA LYS A 28 24.90 6.21 10.02
C LYS A 28 23.56 6.95 10.21
N LYS A 29 23.51 8.21 9.79
CA LYS A 29 22.29 9.02 9.89
C LYS A 29 21.16 8.45 9.03
N LEU A 30 21.44 8.04 7.79
CA LEU A 30 20.47 7.35 6.92
C LEU A 30 19.92 6.07 7.57
N SER A 31 20.78 5.28 8.21
CA SER A 31 20.34 4.06 8.91
C SER A 31 19.39 4.37 10.08
N ASN A 32 19.76 5.36 10.91
CA ASN A 32 18.93 5.77 12.05
C ASN A 32 17.56 6.30 11.58
N LEU A 33 17.54 7.18 10.58
CA LEU A 33 16.30 7.73 10.01
C LEU A 33 15.37 6.62 9.45
N CYS A 34 15.95 5.59 8.80
CA CYS A 34 15.16 4.44 8.35
C CYS A 34 14.58 3.64 9.53
N ILE A 35 15.31 3.51 10.63
CA ILE A 35 14.85 2.84 11.84
C ILE A 35 13.70 3.64 12.46
N ASP A 36 13.88 4.96 12.63
CA ASP A 36 12.89 5.84 13.22
C ASP A 36 11.60 5.90 12.38
N PHE A 37 11.72 5.97 11.06
CA PHE A 37 10.58 5.93 10.14
C PHE A 37 9.74 4.66 10.32
N ASN A 38 10.39 3.50 10.36
CA ASN A 38 9.70 2.23 10.54
C ASN A 38 9.17 2.06 11.98
N LYS A 39 9.90 2.55 12.98
CA LYS A 39 9.48 2.53 14.38
C LYS A 39 8.17 3.28 14.55
N ASN A 40 8.07 4.52 14.03
CA ASN A 40 6.84 5.32 14.09
C ASN A 40 5.63 4.55 13.54
N LEU A 41 5.77 3.91 12.34
CA LEU A 41 4.68 3.13 11.75
C LEU A 41 4.35 1.85 12.54
N ASN A 42 5.34 1.23 13.17
CA ASN A 42 5.12 0.00 13.96
C ASN A 42 4.47 0.30 15.31
N GLU A 43 4.83 1.42 15.93
CA GLU A 43 4.31 1.86 17.23
C GLU A 43 2.99 2.63 17.10
N ASP A 44 2.55 2.94 15.87
CA ASP A 44 1.26 3.61 15.65
C ASP A 44 0.11 2.76 16.19
N THR A 45 -0.64 3.35 17.13
CA THR A 45 -1.80 2.75 17.81
C THR A 45 -3.13 3.34 17.34
N THR A 46 -3.11 4.13 16.28
CA THR A 46 -4.31 4.76 15.72
C THR A 46 -5.38 3.73 15.41
N SER A 47 -6.59 4.03 15.83
CA SER A 47 -7.77 3.20 15.63
C SER A 47 -8.99 4.08 15.38
N LEU A 48 -9.99 3.52 14.73
CA LEU A 48 -11.29 4.15 14.50
C LEU A 48 -12.39 3.31 15.14
N CYS A 49 -13.38 3.98 15.72
CA CYS A 49 -14.52 3.32 16.32
C CYS A 49 -15.73 3.42 15.40
N PHE A 50 -16.35 2.27 15.12
CA PHE A 50 -17.52 2.13 14.24
C PHE A 50 -18.63 1.37 14.96
N THR A 51 -19.87 1.72 14.65
CA THR A 51 -21.01 0.88 15.05
C THR A 51 -21.04 -0.42 14.21
N ARG A 52 -21.82 -1.42 14.64
CA ARG A 52 -22.00 -2.64 13.85
C ARG A 52 -22.60 -2.36 12.47
N ASP A 53 -23.53 -1.42 12.36
CA ASP A 53 -24.13 -1.01 11.09
C ASP A 53 -23.11 -0.36 10.15
N GLU A 54 -22.21 0.48 10.68
CA GLU A 54 -21.11 1.07 9.91
C GLU A 54 -20.09 0.03 9.43
N LEU A 55 -20.05 -1.16 10.01
CA LEU A 55 -19.21 -2.30 9.62
C LEU A 55 -19.97 -3.37 8.83
N GLY A 56 -21.12 -3.01 8.24
CA GLY A 56 -21.95 -3.92 7.47
C GLY A 56 -21.20 -4.68 6.38
N GLY A 57 -21.42 -6.00 6.28
CA GLY A 57 -20.76 -6.92 5.35
C GLY A 57 -19.56 -7.67 5.92
N LEU A 58 -19.16 -7.36 7.14
CA LEU A 58 -18.11 -8.11 7.84
C LEU A 58 -18.70 -9.34 8.54
N PRO A 59 -17.98 -10.48 8.58
CA PRO A 59 -18.44 -11.69 9.27
C PRO A 59 -18.55 -11.48 10.79
N GLU A 60 -19.47 -12.19 11.44
CA GLU A 60 -19.71 -12.03 12.88
C GLU A 60 -18.51 -12.44 13.74
N ASP A 61 -17.78 -13.48 13.33
CA ASP A 61 -16.52 -13.90 14.00
C ASP A 61 -15.46 -12.78 13.95
N PHE A 62 -15.39 -12.01 12.86
CA PHE A 62 -14.50 -10.86 12.78
C PHE A 62 -14.99 -9.72 13.70
N LEU A 63 -16.28 -9.40 13.66
CA LEU A 63 -16.85 -8.35 14.52
C LEU A 63 -16.68 -8.67 16.00
N SER A 64 -16.87 -9.93 16.39
CA SER A 64 -16.71 -10.40 17.77
C SER A 64 -15.25 -10.43 18.24
N SER A 65 -14.28 -10.43 17.32
CA SER A 65 -12.85 -10.35 17.64
C SER A 65 -12.34 -8.94 17.91
N LEU A 66 -13.16 -7.91 17.58
CA LEU A 66 -12.79 -6.52 17.77
C LEU A 66 -13.02 -6.09 19.22
N GLU A 67 -12.16 -5.23 19.73
CA GLU A 67 -12.31 -4.58 21.03
C GLU A 67 -13.55 -3.67 21.03
N SER A 68 -14.40 -3.81 22.04
CA SER A 68 -15.59 -2.95 22.21
C SER A 68 -15.24 -1.67 22.97
N ASP A 69 -15.76 -0.56 22.49
CA ASP A 69 -15.69 0.74 23.12
C ASP A 69 -17.13 1.29 23.23
N GLY A 70 -17.81 0.96 24.32
CA GLY A 70 -19.26 1.18 24.47
C GLY A 70 -20.06 0.45 23.39
N ASP A 71 -20.85 1.20 22.63
CA ASP A 71 -21.69 0.66 21.52
C ASP A 71 -20.89 0.45 20.22
N LYS A 72 -19.59 0.81 20.21
CA LYS A 72 -18.74 0.77 19.01
C LYS A 72 -17.68 -0.31 19.10
N LEU A 73 -17.22 -0.71 17.93
CA LEU A 73 -16.13 -1.66 17.74
C LEU A 73 -14.89 -0.93 17.25
N LYS A 74 -13.75 -1.21 17.86
CA LYS A 74 -12.48 -0.56 17.57
C LYS A 74 -11.75 -1.29 16.45
N VAL A 75 -11.58 -0.63 15.33
CA VAL A 75 -10.82 -1.10 14.17
C VAL A 75 -9.47 -0.42 14.16
N THR A 76 -8.40 -1.16 14.35
CA THR A 76 -7.03 -0.64 14.29
C THR A 76 -6.56 -0.56 12.84
N LEU A 77 -5.53 0.27 12.57
CA LEU A 77 -4.92 0.37 11.25
C LEU A 77 -3.89 -0.75 10.97
N LYS A 78 -3.84 -1.78 11.82
CA LYS A 78 -3.02 -2.96 11.56
C LYS A 78 -3.66 -3.85 10.50
N TYR A 79 -2.85 -4.55 9.75
CA TYR A 79 -3.27 -5.36 8.59
C TYR A 79 -4.43 -6.35 8.88
N PRO A 80 -4.47 -7.05 10.04
CA PRO A 80 -5.57 -7.97 10.34
C PRO A 80 -6.95 -7.30 10.45
N HIS A 81 -7.03 -6.02 10.82
CA HIS A 81 -8.28 -5.27 10.88
C HIS A 81 -8.55 -4.47 9.61
N TYR A 82 -7.52 -3.78 9.10
CA TYR A 82 -7.65 -2.91 7.93
C TYR A 82 -8.08 -3.67 6.66
N PHE A 83 -7.33 -4.72 6.28
CA PHE A 83 -7.62 -5.40 5.00
C PHE A 83 -8.94 -6.13 4.94
N PRO A 84 -9.40 -6.89 5.95
CA PRO A 84 -10.74 -7.49 5.92
C PRO A 84 -11.83 -6.43 5.82
N THR A 85 -11.72 -5.32 6.56
CA THR A 85 -12.70 -4.23 6.51
C THR A 85 -12.75 -3.60 5.12
N MET A 86 -11.60 -3.25 4.53
CA MET A 86 -11.53 -2.67 3.19
C MET A 86 -12.02 -3.59 2.08
N LYS A 87 -11.96 -4.92 2.27
CA LYS A 87 -12.40 -5.91 1.28
C LYS A 87 -13.87 -6.26 1.36
N LYS A 88 -14.46 -6.22 2.56
CA LYS A 88 -15.80 -6.78 2.83
C LYS A 88 -16.84 -5.76 3.28
N CYS A 89 -16.42 -4.68 3.96
CA CYS A 89 -17.36 -3.65 4.40
C CYS A 89 -18.02 -2.97 3.21
N PHE A 90 -19.34 -3.08 3.09
CA PHE A 90 -20.05 -2.46 1.97
C PHE A 90 -20.39 -0.98 2.19
N ILE A 91 -20.18 -0.44 3.40
CA ILE A 91 -20.42 0.97 3.71
C ILE A 91 -19.27 1.84 3.16
N PRO A 92 -19.48 2.67 2.13
CA PRO A 92 -18.40 3.45 1.50
C PRO A 92 -17.75 4.43 2.46
N GLU A 93 -18.53 5.06 3.34
CA GLU A 93 -18.05 6.04 4.30
C GLU A 93 -17.08 5.45 5.33
N SER A 94 -17.35 4.23 5.80
CA SER A 94 -16.45 3.51 6.72
C SER A 94 -15.14 3.16 6.05
N ARG A 95 -15.19 2.71 4.77
CA ARG A 95 -13.98 2.48 3.99
C ARG A 95 -13.19 3.78 3.75
N ARG A 96 -13.89 4.90 3.44
CA ARG A 96 -13.24 6.20 3.25
C ARG A 96 -12.48 6.63 4.49
N LYS A 97 -13.15 6.66 5.65
CA LYS A 97 -12.53 7.02 6.93
C LYS A 97 -11.28 6.16 7.22
N LEU A 98 -11.40 4.85 7.00
CA LEU A 98 -10.32 3.92 7.27
C LEU A 98 -9.14 4.08 6.30
N GLU A 99 -9.42 4.31 5.00
CA GLU A 99 -8.40 4.57 3.98
C GLU A 99 -7.63 5.87 4.25
N GLU A 100 -8.34 6.94 4.58
CA GLU A 100 -7.75 8.24 4.93
C GLU A 100 -6.86 8.12 6.17
N ALA A 101 -7.35 7.50 7.23
CA ALA A 101 -6.59 7.28 8.45
C ALA A 101 -5.34 6.42 8.20
N PHE A 102 -5.47 5.33 7.42
CA PHE A 102 -4.37 4.43 7.10
C PHE A 102 -3.25 5.13 6.32
N ASN A 103 -3.61 5.96 5.33
CA ASN A 103 -2.64 6.67 4.50
C ASN A 103 -2.06 7.93 5.17
N SER A 104 -2.66 8.39 6.26
CA SER A 104 -2.20 9.56 7.04
C SER A 104 -1.39 9.18 8.28
N ARG A 105 -1.11 7.88 8.50
CA ARG A 105 -0.34 7.44 9.68
C ARG A 105 1.04 8.07 9.72
N CYS A 106 1.38 8.59 10.87
CA CYS A 106 2.69 9.22 11.16
C CYS A 106 3.09 10.28 10.11
N LYS A 107 2.12 10.96 9.49
CA LYS A 107 2.36 11.88 8.38
C LYS A 107 3.29 13.02 8.81
N GLU A 108 3.05 13.61 9.95
CA GLU A 108 3.83 14.76 10.41
C GLU A 108 5.27 14.38 10.71
N GLU A 109 5.48 13.31 11.48
CA GLU A 109 6.80 12.83 11.89
C GLU A 109 7.59 12.27 10.71
N ASN A 110 6.96 11.42 9.91
CA ASN A 110 7.64 10.71 8.85
C ASN A 110 7.88 11.54 7.59
N SER A 111 7.13 12.63 7.37
CA SER A 111 7.40 13.55 6.25
C SER A 111 8.73 14.27 6.42
N ALA A 112 9.06 14.71 7.63
CA ALA A 112 10.35 15.32 7.93
C ALA A 112 11.50 14.32 7.74
N ILE A 113 11.34 13.09 8.26
CA ILE A 113 12.31 12.01 8.11
C ILE A 113 12.53 11.67 6.62
N LEU A 114 11.45 11.55 5.84
CA LEU A 114 11.54 11.23 4.41
C LEU A 114 12.28 12.32 3.63
N LYS A 115 12.00 13.59 3.92
CA LYS A 115 12.71 14.71 3.30
C LYS A 115 14.21 14.61 3.56
N GLU A 116 14.61 14.44 4.81
CA GLU A 116 16.01 14.32 5.19
C GLU A 116 16.68 13.09 4.58
N LEU A 117 15.99 11.95 4.50
CA LEU A 117 16.47 10.74 3.81
C LEU A 117 16.81 11.02 2.33
N VAL A 118 15.94 11.76 1.63
CA VAL A 118 16.15 12.10 0.21
C VAL A 118 17.34 13.02 0.05
N GLU A 119 17.47 14.07 0.87
CA GLU A 119 18.57 15.02 0.86
C GLU A 119 19.93 14.33 1.15
N LEU A 120 20.01 13.52 2.20
CA LEU A 120 21.22 12.79 2.55
C LEU A 120 21.61 11.73 1.51
N ARG A 121 20.63 11.09 0.86
CA ARG A 121 20.92 10.18 -0.27
C ARG A 121 21.54 10.92 -1.44
N ALA A 122 21.04 12.11 -1.78
CA ALA A 122 21.60 12.95 -2.83
C ALA A 122 23.01 13.41 -2.48
N GLN A 123 23.23 13.93 -1.26
CA GLN A 123 24.55 14.36 -0.78
C GLN A 123 25.57 13.22 -0.85
N LYS A 124 25.22 12.04 -0.31
CA LYS A 124 26.10 10.86 -0.38
C LYS A 124 26.48 10.51 -1.82
N CYS A 125 25.53 10.54 -2.74
CA CYS A 125 25.78 10.17 -4.13
C CYS A 125 26.67 11.20 -4.83
N SER A 126 26.49 12.48 -4.56
CA SER A 126 27.35 13.56 -5.05
C SER A 126 28.80 13.37 -4.58
N LEU A 127 29.03 13.10 -3.30
CA LEU A 127 30.35 12.81 -2.75
C LEU A 127 31.03 11.59 -3.40
N LEU A 128 30.23 10.60 -3.82
CA LEU A 128 30.73 9.40 -4.51
C LEU A 128 30.84 9.56 -6.04
N GLY A 129 30.51 10.75 -6.59
CA GLY A 129 30.64 11.05 -8.02
C GLY A 129 29.46 10.54 -8.87
N PHE A 130 28.29 10.29 -8.27
CA PHE A 130 27.07 9.90 -8.98
C PHE A 130 26.10 11.07 -9.13
N SER A 131 25.49 11.17 -10.30
CA SER A 131 24.49 12.21 -10.58
C SER A 131 23.20 12.05 -9.76
N THR A 132 22.79 10.80 -9.53
CA THR A 132 21.56 10.49 -8.79
C THR A 132 21.74 9.30 -7.86
N HIS A 133 20.87 9.21 -6.84
CA HIS A 133 20.81 8.01 -5.99
C HIS A 133 20.40 6.76 -6.79
N ALA A 134 19.53 6.91 -7.79
CA ALA A 134 19.14 5.83 -8.65
C ALA A 134 20.34 5.25 -9.42
N ASP A 135 21.17 6.09 -10.02
CA ASP A 135 22.37 5.63 -10.75
C ASP A 135 23.37 4.94 -9.82
N PHE A 136 23.56 5.47 -8.61
CA PHE A 136 24.36 4.80 -7.59
C PHE A 136 23.83 3.39 -7.27
N VAL A 137 22.55 3.22 -7.04
CA VAL A 137 21.95 1.92 -6.70
C VAL A 137 22.05 0.96 -7.90
N LEU A 138 21.69 1.44 -9.08
CA LEU A 138 21.55 0.63 -10.30
C LEU A 138 22.89 0.24 -10.92
N GLU A 139 23.99 0.91 -10.60
CA GLU A 139 25.32 0.57 -11.10
C GLU A 139 25.68 -0.92 -10.91
N MET A 140 25.26 -1.51 -9.78
CA MET A 140 25.51 -2.92 -9.46
C MET A 140 24.41 -3.85 -9.94
N ASN A 141 23.25 -3.32 -10.33
CA ASN A 141 22.11 -4.08 -10.79
C ASN A 141 22.18 -4.34 -12.31
N MET A 142 21.35 -5.24 -12.81
CA MET A 142 21.32 -5.62 -14.23
C MET A 142 21.01 -4.42 -15.14
N ALA A 143 20.14 -3.52 -14.75
CA ALA A 143 19.72 -2.35 -15.53
C ALA A 143 20.82 -1.27 -15.68
N LYS A 144 21.79 -1.19 -14.77
CA LYS A 144 22.96 -0.31 -14.78
C LYS A 144 22.69 1.19 -14.66
N SER A 145 21.55 1.73 -15.08
CA SER A 145 21.26 3.17 -15.06
C SER A 145 19.81 3.49 -14.82
N GLY A 146 19.53 4.65 -14.21
CA GLY A 146 18.18 5.18 -14.00
C GLY A 146 17.41 5.35 -15.30
N LYS A 147 18.08 5.82 -16.37
CA LYS A 147 17.48 6.01 -17.69
C LYS A 147 16.91 4.71 -18.28
N LYS A 148 17.65 3.59 -18.16
CA LYS A 148 17.15 2.27 -18.63
C LYS A 148 15.94 1.80 -17.85
N VAL A 149 15.93 2.01 -16.53
CA VAL A 149 14.78 1.64 -15.69
C VAL A 149 13.57 2.52 -16.03
N ALA A 150 13.76 3.83 -16.19
CA ALA A 150 12.68 4.73 -16.56
C ALA A 150 12.04 4.32 -17.91
N GLY A 151 12.86 4.09 -18.94
CA GLY A 151 12.36 3.65 -20.24
C GLY A 151 11.61 2.31 -20.19
N PHE A 152 12.12 1.34 -19.41
CA PHE A 152 11.43 0.06 -19.21
C PHE A 152 10.07 0.24 -18.52
N LEU A 153 10.02 1.07 -17.46
CA LEU A 153 8.76 1.32 -16.72
C LEU A 153 7.75 2.08 -17.59
N GLU A 154 8.20 3.04 -18.38
CA GLU A 154 7.35 3.77 -19.32
C GLU A 154 6.74 2.84 -20.39
N GLU A 155 7.57 1.99 -21.01
CA GLU A 155 7.11 1.02 -21.99
C GLU A 155 6.10 0.04 -21.37
N LEU A 156 6.39 -0.47 -20.17
CA LEU A 156 5.50 -1.37 -19.45
C LEU A 156 4.17 -0.69 -19.10
N ALA A 157 4.21 0.54 -18.60
CA ALA A 157 3.01 1.31 -18.26
C ALA A 157 2.13 1.54 -19.50
N CYS A 158 2.73 1.94 -20.64
CA CYS A 158 2.00 2.11 -21.90
C CYS A 158 1.31 0.82 -22.37
N LYS A 159 2.00 -0.33 -22.25
CA LYS A 159 1.44 -1.63 -22.65
C LYS A 159 0.34 -2.13 -21.73
N LEU A 160 0.42 -1.83 -20.43
CA LEU A 160 -0.58 -2.25 -19.44
C LEU A 160 -1.78 -1.30 -19.35
N LYS A 161 -1.63 -0.05 -19.80
CA LYS A 161 -2.69 0.97 -19.67
C LYS A 161 -4.03 0.53 -20.27
N PRO A 162 -4.13 -0.02 -21.51
CA PRO A 162 -5.41 -0.43 -22.09
C PRO A 162 -6.14 -1.45 -21.22
N LEU A 163 -5.41 -2.49 -20.75
CA LEU A 163 -5.97 -3.52 -19.86
C LEU A 163 -6.45 -2.91 -18.52
N GLY A 164 -5.66 -2.00 -17.96
CA GLY A 164 -6.03 -1.31 -16.72
C GLY A 164 -7.27 -0.43 -16.88
N ASP A 165 -7.44 0.22 -18.03
CA ASP A 165 -8.62 1.01 -18.36
C ASP A 165 -9.87 0.12 -18.50
N GLU A 166 -9.77 -1.03 -19.16
CA GLU A 166 -10.85 -2.04 -19.26
C GLU A 166 -11.26 -2.57 -17.88
N GLU A 167 -10.29 -2.95 -17.06
CA GLU A 167 -10.56 -3.44 -15.69
C GLU A 167 -11.20 -2.37 -14.81
N ARG A 168 -10.80 -1.10 -14.97
CA ARG A 168 -11.42 0.04 -14.29
C ARG A 168 -12.89 0.20 -14.65
N GLU A 169 -13.23 0.06 -15.94
CA GLU A 169 -14.64 0.11 -16.39
C GLU A 169 -15.49 -1.01 -15.80
N VAL A 170 -14.94 -2.23 -15.71
CA VAL A 170 -15.62 -3.37 -15.07
C VAL A 170 -15.94 -3.03 -13.60
N ILE A 171 -14.98 -2.47 -12.88
CA ILE A 171 -15.14 -2.08 -11.47
C ILE A 171 -16.19 -0.96 -11.35
N LEU A 172 -16.17 0.05 -12.22
CA LEU A 172 -17.15 1.13 -12.22
C LEU A 172 -18.58 0.64 -12.45
N LYS A 173 -18.78 -0.28 -13.39
CA LYS A 173 -20.09 -0.90 -13.65
C LYS A 173 -20.59 -1.70 -12.44
N LEU A 174 -19.70 -2.37 -11.72
CA LEU A 174 -20.06 -3.06 -10.46
C LEU A 174 -20.45 -2.06 -9.38
N LYS A 175 -19.69 -0.98 -9.21
CA LYS A 175 -20.01 0.08 -8.25
C LYS A 175 -21.37 0.71 -8.56
N GLU A 176 -21.66 1.02 -9.82
CA GLU A 176 -22.93 1.58 -10.25
C GLU A 176 -24.11 0.66 -9.87
N LYS A 177 -24.01 -0.63 -10.21
CA LYS A 177 -25.06 -1.63 -9.88
C LYS A 177 -25.27 -1.74 -8.36
N GLU A 178 -24.20 -1.73 -7.58
CA GLU A 178 -24.32 -1.80 -6.13
C GLU A 178 -24.93 -0.52 -5.55
N CYS A 179 -24.53 0.65 -6.05
CA CYS A 179 -25.12 1.92 -5.65
C CYS A 179 -26.64 1.94 -5.95
N GLN A 180 -27.06 1.48 -7.13
CA GLN A 180 -28.48 1.36 -7.48
C GLN A 180 -29.22 0.39 -6.55
N LYS A 181 -28.66 -0.82 -6.31
CA LYS A 181 -29.26 -1.82 -5.39
C LYS A 181 -29.43 -1.28 -3.97
N ARG A 182 -28.50 -0.46 -3.49
CA ARG A 182 -28.48 0.08 -2.11
C ARG A 182 -29.07 1.47 -1.96
N GLY A 183 -29.54 2.09 -3.02
CA GLY A 183 -30.05 3.46 -3.00
C GLY A 183 -28.97 4.50 -2.67
N LEU A 184 -27.71 4.24 -3.01
CA LEU A 184 -26.59 5.13 -2.78
C LEU A 184 -26.33 6.00 -4.02
N PRO A 185 -25.84 7.25 -3.86
CA PRO A 185 -25.50 8.10 -4.99
C PRO A 185 -24.29 7.53 -5.74
N PHE A 186 -24.34 7.59 -7.09
CA PHE A 186 -23.24 7.24 -7.97
C PHE A 186 -22.80 8.45 -8.76
N ASN A 187 -21.52 8.80 -8.64
CA ASN A 187 -20.91 9.97 -9.27
C ASN A 187 -20.01 9.64 -10.48
N GLY A 188 -19.98 8.38 -10.92
CA GLY A 188 -19.14 7.94 -12.03
C GLY A 188 -17.64 7.82 -11.69
N GLU A 189 -17.26 7.96 -10.43
CA GLU A 189 -15.87 7.92 -9.99
C GLU A 189 -15.54 6.67 -9.19
N LEU A 190 -14.30 6.19 -9.34
CA LEU A 190 -13.73 5.12 -8.52
C LEU A 190 -12.70 5.75 -7.58
N HIS A 191 -13.03 5.77 -6.29
CA HIS A 191 -12.15 6.29 -5.26
C HIS A 191 -11.17 5.23 -4.73
N ALA A 192 -10.11 5.66 -4.04
CA ALA A 192 -9.10 4.76 -3.48
C ALA A 192 -9.71 3.69 -2.56
N TRP A 193 -10.67 4.08 -1.71
CA TRP A 193 -11.37 3.17 -0.78
C TRP A 193 -12.35 2.19 -1.45
N ASP A 194 -12.67 2.37 -2.74
CA ASP A 194 -13.53 1.47 -3.49
C ASP A 194 -12.76 0.32 -4.13
N THR A 195 -11.53 0.57 -4.54
CA THR A 195 -10.75 -0.34 -5.38
C THR A 195 -10.63 -1.73 -4.76
N ARG A 196 -10.22 -1.85 -3.48
CA ARG A 196 -10.05 -3.15 -2.82
C ARG A 196 -11.36 -3.92 -2.68
N TYR A 197 -12.43 -3.22 -2.35
CA TYR A 197 -13.76 -3.78 -2.18
C TYR A 197 -14.26 -4.39 -3.49
N PHE A 198 -14.31 -3.62 -4.56
CA PHE A 198 -14.81 -4.08 -5.85
C PHE A 198 -13.87 -5.07 -6.55
N MET A 199 -12.56 -4.93 -6.43
CA MET A 199 -11.61 -5.95 -6.92
C MET A 199 -11.82 -7.31 -6.26
N THR A 200 -12.21 -7.34 -4.98
CA THR A 200 -12.53 -8.59 -4.28
C THR A 200 -13.76 -9.24 -4.89
N GLN A 201 -14.79 -8.47 -5.23
CA GLN A 201 -16.01 -8.97 -5.88
C GLN A 201 -15.74 -9.46 -7.32
N VAL A 202 -14.93 -8.72 -8.13
CA VAL A 202 -14.54 -9.17 -9.48
C VAL A 202 -13.85 -10.52 -9.43
N ARG A 203 -12.91 -10.70 -8.48
CA ARG A 203 -12.21 -11.98 -8.32
C ARG A 203 -13.15 -13.12 -7.97
N ALA A 204 -14.07 -12.88 -7.05
CA ALA A 204 -15.04 -13.88 -6.65
C ALA A 204 -15.96 -14.29 -7.80
N THR A 205 -16.45 -13.34 -8.58
CA THR A 205 -17.28 -13.60 -9.75
C THR A 205 -16.53 -14.42 -10.81
N ARG A 206 -15.26 -14.08 -11.08
CA ARG A 206 -14.41 -14.83 -12.03
C ARG A 206 -14.09 -16.26 -11.56
N LEU A 207 -14.07 -16.51 -10.25
CA LEU A 207 -13.85 -17.84 -9.65
C LEU A 207 -15.11 -18.63 -9.42
N GLY A 208 -16.28 -18.16 -9.90
CA GLY A 208 -17.58 -18.81 -9.71
C GLY A 208 -18.13 -18.72 -8.28
N HIS A 209 -17.53 -17.90 -7.41
CA HIS A 209 -18.05 -17.63 -6.08
C HIS A 209 -18.83 -16.31 -6.10
N THR A 210 -20.14 -16.37 -5.96
CA THR A 210 -20.97 -15.18 -5.80
C THR A 210 -20.79 -14.66 -4.38
N LEU A 211 -19.96 -13.62 -4.20
CA LEU A 211 -19.74 -12.93 -2.91
C LEU A 211 -20.80 -11.85 -2.61
N LEU A 212 -21.89 -11.83 -3.34
CA LEU A 212 -23.06 -11.04 -2.97
C LEU A 212 -23.74 -11.76 -1.80
N HIS A 213 -23.26 -11.51 -0.60
CA HIS A 213 -23.96 -11.89 0.60
C HIS A 213 -25.24 -11.07 0.67
N ASP A 214 -26.35 -11.69 0.24
CA ASP A 214 -27.68 -11.20 0.53
C ASP A 214 -27.91 -11.45 2.03
N PRO A 215 -28.16 -10.45 2.88
CA PRO A 215 -28.38 -10.68 4.31
C PRO A 215 -29.61 -11.55 4.61
N GLY A 216 -30.35 -12.01 3.59
CA GLY A 216 -31.52 -12.89 3.70
C GLY A 216 -31.32 -14.33 3.26
N GLU A 217 -30.19 -14.72 2.63
CA GLU A 217 -29.99 -16.12 2.24
C GLU A 217 -28.99 -16.81 3.18
N SER A 218 -29.54 -17.74 3.99
CA SER A 218 -28.73 -18.70 4.75
C SER A 218 -27.99 -19.63 3.78
N TYR A 219 -26.68 -19.70 3.91
CA TYR A 219 -25.81 -20.64 3.19
C TYR A 219 -26.18 -22.07 3.55
N THR A 220 -26.79 -22.78 2.61
CA THR A 220 -26.92 -24.25 2.65
C THR A 220 -25.75 -24.84 1.85
N PRO A 221 -24.82 -25.60 2.46
CA PRO A 221 -23.76 -26.28 1.71
C PRO A 221 -24.40 -27.32 0.78
N GLY A 222 -24.23 -27.14 -0.54
CA GLY A 222 -24.69 -28.11 -1.53
C GLY A 222 -24.01 -29.44 -1.34
N THR A 223 -24.79 -30.48 -1.07
CA THR A 223 -24.37 -31.88 -1.13
C THR A 223 -23.94 -32.20 -2.55
N HIS A 224 -22.66 -32.46 -2.77
CA HIS A 224 -22.20 -33.10 -3.98
C HIS A 224 -22.75 -34.52 -4.04
N ALA A 225 -23.72 -34.72 -4.90
CA ALA A 225 -24.19 -36.06 -5.29
C ALA A 225 -23.07 -36.66 -6.18
N THR A 226 -22.46 -37.72 -5.69
CA THR A 226 -21.68 -38.70 -6.48
C THR A 226 -22.61 -39.44 -7.44
N SER A 227 -22.26 -39.42 -8.71
CA SER A 227 -22.69 -40.42 -9.70
C SER A 227 -21.53 -40.61 -10.67
#